data_fb58696178d762d44f2a56a2d957e679
#
_entry.id   fb58696178d762d44f2a56a2d957e679
#
_cell.length_a   1.000
_cell.length_b   1.000
_cell.length_c   1.000
_cell.angle_alpha   90.00
_cell.angle_beta   90.00
_cell.angle_gamma   90.00
#
_symmetry.space_group_name_H-M   'P 1'
#
loop_
_entity.id
_entity.type
_entity.pdbx_description
1 polymer ?
#
loop_
_entity_poly.entity_id
_entity_poly.type
_entity_poly.pdbx_seq_one_letter_code
_entity_poly.pdbx_strand_id
1 'polypeptide(L)'
;MSDDAFLPLTSITDGLGCTLLLIEQAGRPDVWRNGKKHDGGGQFGMSANARGAWAGWGSIGFGPSGADGVSAATGDATDCTVNCNNWFGIYGFHHGGAHSLLCDGAVRFVSPTLSPLTFAYLSNRDDGRLVSAAEF
;
A
#
# COMPACT_ATOMS: atom_id res chain seq x y z
N MET A 1 -2.36 7.29 -14.01
CA MET A 1 -3.68 6.63 -13.96
C MET A 1 -4.71 7.73 -14.09
N SER A 2 -5.56 7.72 -15.11
CA SER A 2 -6.66 8.68 -15.21
C SER A 2 -7.76 8.24 -14.25
N ASP A 3 -8.21 9.13 -13.37
CA ASP A 3 -9.16 8.84 -12.29
C ASP A 3 -10.55 8.37 -12.77
N ASP A 4 -10.81 8.43 -14.09
CA ASP A 4 -12.11 8.15 -14.70
C ASP A 4 -12.10 6.99 -15.71
N ALA A 5 -11.05 6.18 -15.75
CA ALA A 5 -10.97 5.10 -16.72
C ALA A 5 -11.51 3.78 -16.15
N PHE A 6 -12.61 3.29 -16.74
CA PHE A 6 -13.02 1.89 -16.56
C PHE A 6 -12.04 1.01 -17.32
N LEU A 7 -11.22 0.27 -16.57
CA LEU A 7 -10.26 -0.66 -17.14
C LEU A 7 -10.85 -2.07 -17.12
N PRO A 8 -10.90 -2.78 -18.24
CA PRO A 8 -11.31 -4.17 -18.24
C PRO A 8 -10.26 -5.04 -17.53
N LEU A 9 -10.67 -6.11 -16.87
CA LEU A 9 -9.75 -7.04 -16.22
C LEU A 9 -8.74 -7.65 -17.20
N THR A 10 -9.06 -7.71 -18.48
CA THR A 10 -8.16 -8.17 -19.55
C THR A 10 -6.97 -7.24 -19.78
N SER A 11 -6.99 -6.02 -19.25
CA SER A 11 -5.84 -5.11 -19.30
C SER A 11 -4.79 -5.39 -18.23
N ILE A 12 -5.05 -6.35 -17.33
CA ILE A 12 -4.11 -6.79 -16.31
C ILE A 12 -3.35 -7.99 -16.87
N THR A 13 -2.21 -7.73 -17.50
CA THR A 13 -1.44 -8.74 -18.23
C THR A 13 -0.48 -9.51 -17.34
N ASP A 14 -0.13 -8.95 -16.16
CA ASP A 14 0.78 -9.57 -15.19
C ASP A 14 0.11 -10.61 -14.30
N GLY A 15 -1.19 -10.83 -14.54
CA GLY A 15 -2.00 -11.82 -13.86
C GLY A 15 -2.80 -11.25 -12.69
N LEU A 16 -4.08 -11.61 -12.65
CA LEU A 16 -5.02 -11.11 -11.63
C LEU A 16 -4.60 -11.51 -10.20
N GLY A 17 -3.99 -12.68 -10.02
CA GLY A 17 -3.49 -13.17 -8.73
C GLY A 17 -2.14 -12.58 -8.30
N CYS A 18 -1.54 -11.72 -9.14
CA CYS A 18 -0.26 -11.04 -8.89
C CYS A 18 -0.40 -9.51 -8.94
N THR A 19 -1.62 -8.98 -8.94
CA THR A 19 -1.88 -7.54 -9.01
C THR A 19 -2.77 -7.11 -7.85
N LEU A 20 -2.32 -6.11 -7.10
CA LEU A 20 -3.07 -5.52 -5.99
C LEU A 20 -4.27 -4.73 -6.50
N LEU A 21 -5.43 -4.97 -5.89
CA LEU A 21 -6.66 -4.21 -6.13
C LEU A 21 -6.94 -3.23 -4.99
N LEU A 22 -6.88 -3.69 -3.74
CA LEU A 22 -7.09 -2.89 -2.55
C LEU A 22 -6.05 -3.24 -1.48
N ILE A 23 -5.73 -2.27 -0.65
CA ILE A 23 -4.86 -2.44 0.50
C ILE A 23 -5.57 -2.01 1.78
N GLU A 24 -5.22 -2.62 2.90
CA GLU A 24 -5.64 -2.18 4.22
C GLU A 24 -4.85 -0.92 4.63
N GLN A 25 -5.56 0.09 5.13
CA GLN A 25 -4.99 1.30 5.71
C GLN A 25 -5.73 1.65 6.99
N ALA A 26 -5.51 0.85 8.03
CA ALA A 26 -6.19 0.98 9.31
C ALA A 26 -5.76 2.23 10.10
N GLY A 27 -6.61 2.64 11.06
CA GLY A 27 -6.31 3.70 12.02
C GLY A 27 -6.57 5.13 11.56
N ARG A 28 -6.93 5.35 10.31
CA ARG A 28 -7.31 6.70 9.81
C ARG A 28 -8.58 7.21 10.49
N PRO A 29 -8.72 8.50 10.74
CA PRO A 29 -7.88 9.62 10.28
C PRO A 29 -6.63 9.88 11.11
N ASP A 30 -6.40 9.14 12.19
CA ASP A 30 -5.20 9.29 13.00
C ASP A 30 -3.96 8.81 12.23
N VAL A 31 -2.81 9.43 12.52
CA VAL A 31 -1.52 9.01 11.97
C VAL A 31 -0.90 7.95 12.85
N TRP A 32 -0.60 6.82 12.25
CA TRP A 32 0.11 5.71 12.90
C TRP A 32 1.42 5.43 12.17
N ARG A 33 2.50 5.29 12.94
CA ARG A 33 3.84 4.97 12.44
C ARG A 33 4.49 3.94 13.34
N ASN A 34 4.96 2.86 12.76
CA ASN A 34 5.66 1.80 13.49
C ASN A 34 4.91 1.37 14.78
N GLY A 35 3.61 1.15 14.67
CA GLY A 35 2.76 0.72 15.78
C GLY A 35 2.38 1.79 16.80
N LYS A 36 2.75 3.07 16.59
CA LYS A 36 2.46 4.17 17.52
C LYS A 36 1.57 5.23 16.87
N LYS A 37 0.59 5.72 17.64
CA LYS A 37 -0.19 6.88 17.27
C LYS A 37 0.64 8.15 17.43
N HIS A 38 0.57 9.05 16.48
CA HIS A 38 1.24 10.35 16.48
C HIS A 38 0.22 11.48 16.49
N ASP A 39 0.35 12.38 17.44
CA ASP A 39 -0.45 13.60 17.54
C ASP A 39 0.20 14.68 16.66
N GLY A 40 -0.25 14.80 15.43
CA GLY A 40 0.21 15.87 14.55
C GLY A 40 0.54 15.39 13.15
N GLY A 41 0.21 16.24 12.24
CA GLY A 41 0.41 16.25 10.80
C GLY A 41 0.75 14.94 10.09
N GLY A 42 0.05 14.73 9.00
CA GLY A 42 0.43 13.70 8.07
C GLY A 42 1.82 13.94 7.46
N GLN A 43 2.24 13.06 6.61
CA GLN A 43 3.47 13.21 5.84
C GLN A 43 3.43 14.51 5.02
N PHE A 44 4.56 15.19 4.87
CA PHE A 44 4.68 16.46 4.14
C PHE A 44 3.84 17.63 4.70
N GLY A 45 3.53 17.64 5.99
CA GLY A 45 2.76 18.72 6.62
C GLY A 45 1.26 18.73 6.27
N MET A 46 0.78 17.73 5.59
CA MET A 46 -0.65 17.58 5.29
C MET A 46 -1.42 17.06 6.49
N SER A 47 -2.68 17.51 6.64
CA SER A 47 -3.56 17.04 7.70
C SER A 47 -3.91 15.55 7.50
N ALA A 48 -3.77 14.76 8.56
CA ALA A 48 -4.21 13.35 8.55
C ALA A 48 -5.70 13.20 8.23
N ASN A 49 -6.52 14.17 8.68
CA ASN A 49 -7.96 14.16 8.48
C ASN A 49 -8.39 14.19 6.99
N ALA A 50 -7.55 14.71 6.11
CA ALA A 50 -7.85 14.76 4.67
C ALA A 50 -7.89 13.38 4.01
N ARG A 51 -7.44 12.32 4.71
CA ARG A 51 -7.35 10.94 4.17
C ARG A 51 -8.18 9.92 4.93
N GLY A 52 -9.10 10.37 5.78
CA GLY A 52 -9.97 9.49 6.55
C GLY A 52 -11.21 8.99 5.79
N ALA A 53 -11.58 9.63 4.69
CA ALA A 53 -12.73 9.23 3.89
C ALA A 53 -12.40 7.96 3.08
N TRP A 54 -13.25 6.95 3.18
CA TRP A 54 -13.09 5.67 2.47
C TRP A 54 -13.16 5.79 0.93
N ALA A 55 -13.80 6.83 0.42
CA ALA A 55 -13.98 7.11 -1.00
C ALA A 55 -13.63 8.58 -1.36
N GLY A 56 -12.75 9.22 -0.58
CA GLY A 56 -12.33 10.60 -0.83
C GLY A 56 -11.15 10.69 -1.79
N TRP A 57 -11.02 11.85 -2.45
CA TRP A 57 -9.84 12.17 -3.23
C TRP A 57 -8.57 12.04 -2.36
N GLY A 58 -7.57 11.37 -2.86
CA GLY A 58 -6.33 11.09 -2.12
C GLY A 58 -6.39 9.88 -1.17
N SER A 59 -7.53 9.17 -1.08
CA SER A 59 -7.64 7.90 -0.36
C SER A 59 -7.10 6.71 -1.17
N ILE A 60 -6.86 6.90 -2.45
CA ILE A 60 -6.44 5.86 -3.41
C ILE A 60 -4.93 5.83 -3.68
N GLY A 61 -4.17 6.79 -3.14
CA GLY A 61 -2.71 6.74 -3.27
C GLY A 61 -2.09 5.80 -2.25
N PHE A 62 -1.23 4.90 -2.68
CA PHE A 62 -0.44 4.05 -1.80
C PHE A 62 1.00 3.90 -2.33
N GLY A 63 1.93 3.62 -1.45
CA GLY A 63 3.33 3.45 -1.79
C GLY A 63 4.20 3.15 -0.56
N PRO A 64 5.44 2.78 -0.78
CA PRO A 64 6.41 2.59 0.29
C PRO A 64 6.79 3.93 0.94
N SER A 65 7.40 3.85 2.10
CA SER A 65 8.04 4.97 2.79
C SER A 65 9.44 4.57 3.21
N GLY A 66 10.25 5.51 3.67
CA GLY A 66 11.47 5.16 4.38
C GLY A 66 11.16 4.32 5.63
N ALA A 67 12.14 3.59 6.15
CA ALA A 67 12.00 2.71 7.32
C ALA A 67 11.54 3.44 8.60
N ASP A 68 11.75 4.75 8.66
CA ASP A 68 11.30 5.61 9.76
C ASP A 68 9.78 5.88 9.73
N GLY A 69 9.08 5.53 8.65
CA GLY A 69 7.67 5.83 8.41
C GLY A 69 7.38 7.32 8.19
N VAL A 70 8.40 8.15 7.95
CA VAL A 70 8.31 9.62 7.76
C VAL A 70 8.87 10.06 6.43
N SER A 71 10.07 9.60 6.12
CA SER A 71 10.79 9.95 4.89
C SER A 71 10.08 9.40 3.67
N ALA A 72 10.27 10.06 2.54
CA ALA A 72 9.87 9.50 1.26
C ALA A 72 10.67 8.22 0.98
N ALA A 73 10.05 7.30 0.25
CA ALA A 73 10.76 6.15 -0.27
C ALA A 73 11.89 6.59 -1.22
N THR A 74 13.02 5.93 -1.12
CA THR A 74 14.20 6.17 -1.97
C THR A 74 14.27 5.22 -3.16
N GLY A 75 13.47 4.16 -3.13
CA GLY A 75 13.44 3.09 -4.12
C GLY A 75 14.46 1.99 -3.83
N ASP A 76 15.07 2.00 -2.66
CA ASP A 76 16.03 0.96 -2.27
C ASP A 76 15.42 -0.09 -1.33
N ALA A 77 16.23 -1.11 -1.03
CA ALA A 77 15.78 -2.26 -0.23
C ALA A 77 15.47 -1.91 1.24
N THR A 78 15.85 -0.72 1.70
CA THR A 78 15.59 -0.27 3.09
C THR A 78 14.23 0.41 3.24
N ASP A 79 13.57 0.73 2.14
CA ASP A 79 12.22 1.27 2.17
C ASP A 79 11.24 0.26 2.76
N CYS A 80 10.23 0.80 3.40
CA CYS A 80 9.23 -0.01 4.10
C CYS A 80 7.86 0.06 3.42
N THR A 81 7.27 -1.10 3.21
CA THR A 81 6.00 -1.26 2.48
C THR A 81 4.81 -1.50 3.39
N VAL A 82 5.01 -2.18 4.52
CA VAL A 82 3.92 -2.63 5.41
C VAL A 82 4.18 -2.21 6.84
N ASN A 83 3.18 -1.63 7.48
CA ASN A 83 3.14 -1.23 8.89
C ASN A 83 4.13 -0.13 9.32
N CYS A 84 4.74 0.60 8.39
CA CYS A 84 5.60 1.74 8.73
C CYS A 84 4.81 3.03 8.93
N ASN A 85 3.86 3.31 8.07
CA ASN A 85 2.88 4.37 8.30
C ASN A 85 1.55 4.04 7.60
N ASN A 86 0.46 4.61 8.11
CA ASN A 86 -0.86 4.48 7.50
C ASN A 86 -1.22 5.65 6.57
N TRP A 87 -0.26 6.50 6.23
CA TRP A 87 -0.50 7.64 5.35
C TRP A 87 -0.58 7.22 3.88
N PHE A 88 0.41 6.45 3.43
CA PHE A 88 0.45 5.86 2.09
C PHE A 88 0.62 4.34 2.11
N GLY A 89 1.27 3.79 3.15
CA GLY A 89 1.63 2.38 3.23
C GLY A 89 0.44 1.46 3.48
N ILE A 90 0.65 0.20 3.23
CA ILE A 90 -0.19 -0.88 3.74
C ILE A 90 -0.06 -0.87 5.27
N TYR A 91 -1.17 -0.77 5.97
CA TYR A 91 -1.16 -0.66 7.42
C TYR A 91 -2.33 -1.40 8.06
N GLY A 92 -2.03 -2.31 8.95
CA GLY A 92 -2.99 -3.05 9.77
C GLY A 92 -2.57 -3.10 11.23
N PHE A 93 -3.52 -3.31 12.12
CA PHE A 93 -3.24 -3.56 13.54
C PHE A 93 -3.06 -5.06 13.83
N HIS A 94 -3.03 -5.88 12.80
CA HIS A 94 -2.81 -7.31 12.94
C HIS A 94 -1.35 -7.60 13.29
N HIS A 95 -1.14 -8.61 14.14
CA HIS A 95 0.21 -9.05 14.44
C HIS A 95 0.87 -9.62 13.18
N GLY A 96 1.99 -9.03 12.78
CA GLY A 96 2.82 -9.53 11.70
C GLY A 96 2.46 -9.09 10.28
N GLY A 97 1.50 -8.15 10.08
CA GLY A 97 1.22 -7.64 8.74
C GLY A 97 -0.14 -6.97 8.60
N ALA A 98 -0.62 -6.94 7.37
CA ALA A 98 -1.90 -6.37 7.00
C ALA A 98 -2.51 -7.12 5.81
N HIS A 99 -3.80 -6.95 5.57
CA HIS A 99 -4.49 -7.61 4.46
C HIS A 99 -4.43 -6.78 3.18
N SER A 100 -4.38 -7.47 2.06
CA SER A 100 -4.51 -6.89 0.73
C SER A 100 -5.40 -7.78 -0.13
N LEU A 101 -6.19 -7.15 -0.99
CA LEU A 101 -7.05 -7.83 -1.97
C LEU A 101 -6.34 -7.80 -3.33
N LEU A 102 -6.27 -8.94 -3.99
CA LEU A 102 -5.77 -9.08 -5.35
C LEU A 102 -6.89 -8.96 -6.39
N CYS A 103 -6.53 -8.74 -7.63
CA CYS A 103 -7.49 -8.56 -8.72
C CYS A 103 -8.28 -9.83 -9.07
N ASP A 104 -7.83 -11.01 -8.64
CA ASP A 104 -8.58 -12.28 -8.74
C ASP A 104 -9.62 -12.48 -7.62
N GLY A 105 -9.70 -11.57 -6.66
CA GLY A 105 -10.58 -11.63 -5.49
C GLY A 105 -9.96 -12.34 -4.29
N ALA A 106 -8.74 -12.84 -4.37
CA ALA A 106 -8.05 -13.45 -3.24
C ALA A 106 -7.60 -12.38 -2.23
N VAL A 107 -7.82 -12.64 -0.95
CA VAL A 107 -7.26 -11.84 0.14
C VAL A 107 -5.97 -12.50 0.63
N ARG A 108 -4.89 -11.72 0.68
CA ARG A 108 -3.59 -12.14 1.20
C ARG A 108 -3.21 -11.36 2.44
N PHE A 109 -2.55 -12.04 3.36
CA PHE A 109 -1.94 -11.40 4.51
C PHE A 109 -0.48 -11.09 4.18
N VAL A 110 -0.16 -9.81 4.07
CA VAL A 110 1.13 -9.32 3.59
C VAL A 110 2.04 -9.01 4.76
N SER A 111 3.23 -9.60 4.75
CA SER A 111 4.25 -9.44 5.80
C SER A 111 4.97 -8.08 5.71
N PRO A 112 5.45 -7.52 6.84
CA PRO A 112 6.37 -6.39 6.86
C PRO A 112 7.70 -6.66 6.13
N THR A 113 8.01 -7.91 5.83
CA THR A 113 9.19 -8.29 5.06
C THR A 113 9.01 -8.20 3.55
N LEU A 114 7.82 -7.81 3.08
CA LEU A 114 7.58 -7.57 1.65
C LEU A 114 8.56 -6.53 1.12
N SER A 115 9.36 -6.93 0.13
CA SER A 115 10.34 -6.01 -0.44
C SER A 115 9.67 -4.86 -1.21
N PRO A 116 10.25 -3.65 -1.22
CA PRO A 116 9.74 -2.54 -2.01
C PRO A 116 9.62 -2.86 -3.50
N LEU A 117 10.52 -3.66 -4.02
CA LEU A 117 10.53 -4.10 -5.41
C LEU A 117 9.36 -5.05 -5.71
N THR A 118 9.13 -6.04 -4.86
CA THR A 118 7.98 -6.95 -4.97
C THR A 118 6.67 -6.17 -4.88
N PHE A 119 6.59 -5.21 -3.94
CA PHE A 119 5.44 -4.32 -3.82
C PHE A 119 5.20 -3.49 -5.09
N ALA A 120 6.26 -2.96 -5.71
CA ALA A 120 6.16 -2.22 -6.96
C ALA A 120 5.61 -3.10 -8.10
N TYR A 121 6.07 -4.33 -8.21
CA TYR A 121 5.54 -5.28 -9.21
C TYR A 121 4.07 -5.63 -8.96
N LEU A 122 3.69 -5.91 -7.71
CA LEU A 122 2.30 -6.16 -7.34
C LEU A 122 1.38 -4.94 -7.60
N SER A 123 1.93 -3.74 -7.61
CA SER A 123 1.18 -2.49 -7.83
C SER A 123 1.02 -2.13 -9.31
N ASN A 124 1.77 -2.78 -10.18
CA ASN A 124 1.66 -2.64 -11.63
C ASN A 124 0.78 -3.76 -12.20
N ARG A 125 0.22 -3.51 -13.39
CA ARG A 125 -0.72 -4.44 -14.04
C ARG A 125 -0.20 -4.99 -15.37
N ASP A 126 0.83 -4.34 -15.96
CA ASP A 126 1.24 -4.52 -17.34
C ASP A 126 2.75 -4.24 -17.56
N ASP A 127 3.58 -4.46 -16.53
CA ASP A 127 5.04 -4.27 -16.64
C ASP A 127 5.79 -5.56 -17.05
N GLY A 128 5.06 -6.66 -17.23
CA GLY A 128 5.62 -7.96 -17.62
C GLY A 128 6.33 -8.69 -16.48
N ARG A 129 6.14 -8.27 -15.25
CA ARG A 129 6.76 -8.88 -14.06
C ARG A 129 5.76 -9.76 -13.31
N LEU A 130 6.06 -11.03 -13.26
CA LEU A 130 5.27 -12.00 -12.48
C LEU A 130 5.90 -12.17 -11.10
N VAL A 131 5.08 -11.99 -10.08
CA VAL A 131 5.47 -12.21 -8.67
C VAL A 131 4.97 -13.58 -8.25
N SER A 132 5.87 -14.40 -7.68
CA SER A 132 5.47 -15.69 -7.11
C SER A 132 4.64 -15.47 -5.84
N ALA A 133 3.60 -16.28 -5.66
CA ALA A 133 2.79 -16.26 -4.42
C ALA A 133 3.60 -16.55 -3.14
N ALA A 134 4.82 -17.05 -3.27
CA ALA A 134 5.75 -17.27 -2.16
C ALA A 134 6.51 -16.00 -1.75
N GLU A 135 6.43 -14.92 -2.52
CA GLU A 135 7.16 -13.67 -2.27
C GLU A 135 6.34 -12.63 -1.47
N PHE A 136 5.05 -12.93 -1.23
CA PHE A 136 4.15 -12.03 -0.49
C PHE A 136 3.02 -12.77 0.24
#